data_03134dd3797bde535fd0945a8f068c88
#
_entry.id   03134dd3797bde535fd0945a8f068c88
#
_cell.length_a   1.000
_cell.length_b   1.000
_cell.length_c   1.000
_cell.angle_alpha   90.00
_cell.angle_beta   90.00
_cell.angle_gamma   90.00
#
_symmetry.space_group_name_H-M   'P 1'
#
loop_
_entity.id
_entity.type
_entity.pdbx_description
1 polymer ?
#
loop_
_entity_poly.entity_id
_entity_poly.type
_entity_poly.pdbx_seq_one_letter_code
_entity_poly.pdbx_strand_id
1 'polypeptide(L)'
;MKIIDGYMPFKGFKTYYRIVDGGDKTPLICLHGGPGSTHNYFEVLDCIAKTGRKVIMYDQIGCGKSYVEGHDELWNQETWMEELVALMEYLNIESCHLLGQSWGGMLAIAYAIEKKNAKLKSLILSSTLSSASLWAKEQHRMIGFMSDDERQAILSEDYDSIAYQAANEHYMQLHCAGPFDKDTPECVTREKKAGQRSYLIGWGPNEYTPLGTLKDFEYTDRLHEIDVPALIISGTNDLCTPLVAKTMYDGIKNSKWYLMPACRHMCFVDDHDTYCQNLKDWLASVE
;
A
#
# COMPACT_ATOMS: atom_id res chain seq x y z
N MET A 1 23.85 3.61 -8.00
CA MET A 1 22.70 4.31 -8.59
C MET A 1 22.59 5.68 -7.93
N LYS A 2 22.14 6.69 -8.68
CA LYS A 2 21.96 8.04 -8.15
C LYS A 2 20.60 8.13 -7.45
N ILE A 3 20.57 8.68 -6.24
CA ILE A 3 19.34 9.03 -5.53
C ILE A 3 19.11 10.52 -5.74
N ILE A 4 17.89 10.86 -6.13
CA ILE A 4 17.40 12.22 -6.33
C ILE A 4 16.15 12.37 -5.45
N ASP A 5 16.10 13.40 -4.65
CA ASP A 5 14.92 13.72 -3.85
C ASP A 5 14.57 15.19 -3.94
N GLY A 6 13.33 15.51 -3.64
CA GLY A 6 12.83 16.87 -3.72
C GLY A 6 11.41 17.01 -3.22
N TYR A 7 10.85 18.17 -3.48
CA TYR A 7 9.49 18.50 -3.11
C TYR A 7 8.71 19.06 -4.29
N MET A 8 7.51 18.53 -4.48
CA MET A 8 6.50 19.03 -5.41
C MET A 8 5.53 19.94 -4.64
N PRO A 9 5.15 21.13 -5.15
CA PRO A 9 4.07 21.90 -4.55
C PRO A 9 2.71 21.22 -4.81
N PHE A 10 1.89 21.08 -3.77
CA PHE A 10 0.56 20.51 -3.89
C PHE A 10 -0.41 21.16 -2.88
N LYS A 11 -1.55 21.70 -3.34
CA LYS A 11 -2.61 22.36 -2.52
C LYS A 11 -2.08 23.35 -1.45
N GLY A 12 -1.03 24.10 -1.77
CA GLY A 12 -0.40 25.04 -0.83
C GLY A 12 0.63 24.41 0.12
N PHE A 13 0.82 23.10 0.05
CA PHE A 13 1.79 22.31 0.80
C PHE A 13 2.88 21.75 -0.10
N LYS A 14 3.65 20.78 0.41
CA LYS A 14 4.74 20.15 -0.33
C LYS A 14 4.64 18.65 -0.19
N THR A 15 4.71 17.94 -1.31
CA THR A 15 4.83 16.48 -1.36
C THR A 15 6.28 16.11 -1.62
N TYR A 16 6.88 15.39 -0.68
CA TYR A 16 8.24 14.85 -0.82
C TYR A 16 8.24 13.63 -1.74
N TYR A 17 9.23 13.58 -2.64
CA TYR A 17 9.48 12.41 -3.48
C TYR A 17 10.95 12.00 -3.45
N ARG A 18 11.21 10.72 -3.72
CA ARG A 18 12.53 10.10 -3.82
C ARG A 18 12.58 9.24 -5.08
N ILE A 19 13.64 9.39 -5.86
CA ILE A 19 13.88 8.66 -7.11
C ILE A 19 15.21 7.94 -7.01
N VAL A 20 15.22 6.63 -7.26
CA VAL A 20 16.43 5.87 -7.51
C VAL A 20 16.59 5.74 -9.01
N ASP A 21 17.59 6.41 -9.58
CA ASP A 21 17.80 6.47 -11.02
C ASP A 21 18.64 5.26 -11.47
N GLY A 22 17.99 4.32 -12.16
CA GLY A 22 18.61 3.14 -12.75
C GLY A 22 18.61 3.14 -14.27
N GLY A 23 17.99 4.13 -14.94
CA GLY A 23 17.93 4.24 -16.40
C GLY A 23 16.57 4.68 -16.94
N ASP A 24 16.37 4.50 -18.25
CA ASP A 24 15.29 5.13 -19.00
C ASP A 24 14.12 4.20 -19.38
N LYS A 25 14.11 2.95 -18.91
CA LYS A 25 12.94 2.09 -19.06
C LYS A 25 11.75 2.68 -18.31
N THR A 26 10.54 2.22 -18.65
CA THR A 26 9.30 2.67 -17.99
C THR A 26 9.47 2.66 -16.46
N PRO A 27 9.30 3.82 -15.78
CA PRO A 27 9.53 3.93 -14.35
C PRO A 27 8.50 3.15 -13.53
N LEU A 28 8.91 2.73 -12.32
CA LEU A 28 8.04 2.17 -11.30
C LEU A 28 7.73 3.26 -10.27
N ILE A 29 6.46 3.57 -10.07
CA ILE A 29 5.98 4.45 -8.99
C ILE A 29 5.42 3.57 -7.87
N CYS A 30 5.86 3.81 -6.62
CA CYS A 30 5.44 3.07 -5.44
C CYS A 30 4.54 3.93 -4.55
N LEU A 31 3.33 3.43 -4.27
CA LEU A 31 2.31 4.05 -3.43
C LEU A 31 2.27 3.31 -2.08
N HIS A 32 2.69 4.00 -1.02
CA HIS A 32 2.68 3.40 0.33
C HIS A 32 1.27 3.24 0.91
N GLY A 33 1.18 2.38 1.91
CA GLY A 33 -0.04 2.04 2.65
C GLY A 33 -0.43 3.04 3.72
N GLY A 34 -1.31 2.62 4.59
CA GLY A 34 -1.97 3.39 5.65
C GLY A 34 -3.46 3.58 5.33
N PRO A 35 -3.93 4.79 4.95
CA PRO A 35 -3.17 6.02 4.61
C PRO A 35 -2.34 6.56 5.79
N GLY A 36 -1.27 7.28 5.50
CA GLY A 36 -0.44 7.88 6.56
C GLY A 36 0.82 7.09 6.95
N SER A 37 1.15 5.98 6.28
CA SER A 37 2.52 5.42 6.31
C SER A 37 3.51 6.35 5.59
N THR A 38 4.68 5.86 5.24
CA THR A 38 5.68 6.64 4.51
C THR A 38 6.36 5.78 3.45
N HIS A 39 7.09 6.41 2.52
CA HIS A 39 7.84 5.69 1.49
C HIS A 39 8.96 4.79 2.04
N ASN A 40 9.43 5.02 3.27
CA ASN A 40 10.66 4.46 3.82
C ASN A 40 10.77 2.93 3.64
N TYR A 41 9.73 2.19 3.95
CA TYR A 41 9.79 0.72 3.83
C TYR A 41 9.95 0.23 2.38
N PHE A 42 9.62 1.07 1.40
CA PHE A 42 9.86 0.73 0.00
C PHE A 42 11.32 0.91 -0.44
N GLU A 43 12.18 1.51 0.37
CA GLU A 43 13.61 1.62 0.05
C GLU A 43 14.25 0.23 -0.12
N VAL A 44 13.68 -0.84 0.46
CA VAL A 44 14.09 -2.23 0.19
C VAL A 44 13.96 -2.59 -1.30
N LEU A 45 13.10 -1.90 -2.05
CA LEU A 45 12.90 -2.10 -3.49
C LEU A 45 13.86 -1.29 -4.37
N ASP A 46 14.82 -0.57 -3.80
CA ASP A 46 15.83 0.18 -4.57
C ASP A 46 16.58 -0.72 -5.56
N CYS A 47 16.70 -2.01 -5.24
CA CYS A 47 17.31 -3.01 -6.10
C CYS A 47 16.62 -3.17 -7.46
N ILE A 48 15.33 -2.77 -7.59
CA ILE A 48 14.58 -2.83 -8.85
C ILE A 48 15.13 -1.81 -9.86
N ALA A 49 15.73 -0.71 -9.42
CA ALA A 49 16.36 0.23 -10.31
C ALA A 49 17.51 -0.40 -11.14
N LYS A 50 18.14 -1.48 -10.65
CA LYS A 50 19.14 -2.25 -11.42
C LYS A 50 18.59 -2.89 -12.71
N THR A 51 17.27 -2.94 -12.87
CA THR A 51 16.64 -3.42 -14.11
C THR A 51 16.65 -2.37 -15.23
N GLY A 52 17.22 -1.19 -14.99
CA GLY A 52 17.36 -0.10 -15.98
C GLY A 52 16.22 0.89 -15.97
N ARG A 53 15.53 1.08 -14.84
CA ARG A 53 14.39 2.01 -14.68
C ARG A 53 14.55 2.90 -13.45
N LYS A 54 13.80 3.99 -13.41
CA LYS A 54 13.63 4.78 -12.21
C LYS A 54 12.63 4.09 -11.27
N VAL A 55 12.95 4.06 -9.98
CA VAL A 55 12.01 3.70 -8.90
C VAL A 55 11.68 4.97 -8.16
N ILE A 56 10.41 5.36 -8.20
CA ILE A 56 9.90 6.61 -7.67
C ILE A 56 9.02 6.30 -6.46
N MET A 57 9.31 6.92 -5.35
CA MET A 57 8.56 6.81 -4.10
C MET A 57 8.24 8.21 -3.60
N TYR A 58 7.15 8.38 -2.88
CA TYR A 58 6.82 9.65 -2.27
C TYR A 58 6.09 9.45 -0.94
N ASP A 59 6.19 10.43 -0.06
CA ASP A 59 5.32 10.50 1.10
C ASP A 59 4.04 11.20 0.68
N GLN A 60 2.91 10.51 0.76
CA GLN A 60 1.62 11.11 0.45
C GLN A 60 1.33 12.24 1.46
N ILE A 61 0.56 13.24 1.03
CA ILE A 61 0.22 14.37 1.89
C ILE A 61 -0.37 13.88 3.22
N GLY A 62 0.11 14.44 4.32
CA GLY A 62 -0.29 14.10 5.69
C GLY A 62 0.67 13.18 6.44
N CYS A 63 1.76 12.71 5.82
CA CYS A 63 2.73 11.84 6.49
C CYS A 63 4.18 12.14 6.11
N GLY A 64 5.11 11.57 6.84
CA GLY A 64 6.53 11.63 6.58
C GLY A 64 7.06 13.05 6.41
N LYS A 65 7.79 13.28 5.33
CA LYS A 65 8.30 14.59 4.93
C LYS A 65 7.25 15.48 4.25
N SER A 66 6.06 14.92 3.96
CA SER A 66 4.87 15.61 3.45
C SER A 66 3.83 15.85 4.55
N TYR A 67 4.25 15.80 5.81
CA TYR A 67 3.33 15.95 6.95
C TYR A 67 2.68 17.34 6.94
N VAL A 68 1.37 17.34 7.17
CA VAL A 68 0.53 18.54 7.34
C VAL A 68 -0.28 18.33 8.61
N GLU A 69 -0.33 19.36 9.46
CA GLU A 69 -1.11 19.34 10.67
C GLU A 69 -2.48 19.99 10.45
N GLY A 70 -3.51 19.39 11.02
CA GLY A 70 -4.88 19.82 10.75
C GLY A 70 -5.37 19.39 9.36
N HIS A 71 -6.24 20.18 8.74
CA HIS A 71 -6.72 19.98 7.36
C HIS A 71 -7.41 18.64 7.12
N ASP A 72 -8.34 18.29 8.04
CA ASP A 72 -9.09 17.03 7.97
C ASP A 72 -9.86 16.85 6.65
N GLU A 73 -10.19 17.94 5.96
CA GLU A 73 -10.83 17.96 4.64
C GLU A 73 -9.95 17.34 3.53
N LEU A 74 -8.65 17.21 3.75
CA LEU A 74 -7.71 16.62 2.77
C LEU A 74 -7.68 15.10 2.82
N TRP A 75 -8.14 14.46 3.90
CA TRP A 75 -7.98 13.02 4.10
C TRP A 75 -9.08 12.22 3.42
N ASN A 76 -9.03 12.18 2.07
CA ASN A 76 -9.98 11.46 1.22
C ASN A 76 -9.33 10.97 -0.07
N GLN A 77 -9.98 9.99 -0.71
CA GLN A 77 -9.49 9.35 -1.94
C GLN A 77 -9.18 10.35 -3.06
N GLU A 78 -10.04 11.35 -3.25
CA GLU A 78 -9.88 12.32 -4.35
C GLU A 78 -8.60 13.14 -4.19
N THR A 79 -8.34 13.65 -2.98
CA THR A 79 -7.12 14.41 -2.69
C THR A 79 -5.85 13.60 -2.98
N TRP A 80 -5.77 12.36 -2.52
CA TRP A 80 -4.59 11.50 -2.77
C TRP A 80 -4.47 11.10 -4.25
N MET A 81 -5.59 10.94 -4.96
CA MET A 81 -5.57 10.67 -6.40
C MET A 81 -5.11 11.90 -7.19
N GLU A 82 -5.55 13.10 -6.82
CA GLU A 82 -5.06 14.36 -7.40
C GLU A 82 -3.56 14.54 -7.14
N GLU A 83 -3.07 14.19 -5.95
CA GLU A 83 -1.65 14.24 -5.61
C GLU A 83 -0.82 13.32 -6.50
N LEU A 84 -1.27 12.07 -6.74
CA LEU A 84 -0.60 11.15 -7.65
C LEU A 84 -0.53 11.71 -9.07
N VAL A 85 -1.63 12.28 -9.58
CA VAL A 85 -1.67 12.92 -10.91
C VAL A 85 -0.69 14.09 -10.96
N ALA A 86 -0.71 14.97 -9.96
CA ALA A 86 0.20 16.12 -9.87
C ALA A 86 1.67 15.68 -9.83
N LEU A 87 2.00 14.60 -9.10
CA LEU A 87 3.35 14.05 -9.05
C LEU A 87 3.81 13.55 -10.43
N MET A 88 2.95 12.83 -11.14
CA MET A 88 3.26 12.35 -12.50
C MET A 88 3.47 13.49 -13.47
N GLU A 89 2.68 14.55 -13.36
CA GLU A 89 2.83 15.77 -14.19
C GLU A 89 4.11 16.52 -13.84
N TYR A 90 4.36 16.75 -12.56
CA TYR A 90 5.55 17.47 -12.07
C TYR A 90 6.86 16.80 -12.48
N LEU A 91 6.89 15.47 -12.47
CA LEU A 91 8.05 14.65 -12.88
C LEU A 91 8.08 14.36 -14.39
N ASN A 92 7.13 14.89 -15.17
CA ASN A 92 6.98 14.62 -16.60
C ASN A 92 6.93 13.13 -16.93
N ILE A 93 6.15 12.36 -16.16
CA ILE A 93 5.95 10.93 -16.39
C ILE A 93 4.91 10.75 -17.49
N GLU A 94 5.34 10.21 -18.62
CA GLU A 94 4.45 9.90 -19.76
C GLU A 94 3.87 8.50 -19.70
N SER A 95 4.60 7.57 -19.08
CA SER A 95 4.12 6.20 -18.81
C SER A 95 4.78 5.63 -17.56
N CYS A 96 4.10 4.75 -16.84
CA CYS A 96 4.63 4.13 -15.62
C CYS A 96 4.03 2.74 -15.37
N HIS A 97 4.75 1.94 -14.59
CA HIS A 97 4.21 0.86 -13.78
C HIS A 97 3.84 1.43 -12.41
N LEU A 98 2.70 1.03 -11.86
CA LEU A 98 2.21 1.54 -10.59
C LEU A 98 2.12 0.40 -9.58
N LEU A 99 2.95 0.44 -8.55
CA LEU A 99 2.92 -0.49 -7.43
C LEU A 99 2.24 0.18 -6.24
N GLY A 100 1.17 -0.44 -5.75
CA GLY A 100 0.50 0.02 -4.53
C GLY A 100 0.43 -1.08 -3.49
N GLN A 101 0.84 -0.76 -2.26
CA GLN A 101 0.73 -1.67 -1.13
C GLN A 101 -0.39 -1.19 -0.20
N SER A 102 -1.28 -2.13 0.22
CA SER A 102 -2.37 -1.80 1.15
C SER A 102 -3.23 -0.67 0.60
N TRP A 103 -3.44 0.41 1.37
CA TRP A 103 -4.08 1.65 0.87
C TRP A 103 -3.50 2.13 -0.47
N GLY A 104 -2.18 2.07 -0.66
CA GLY A 104 -1.57 2.45 -1.95
C GLY A 104 -2.09 1.63 -3.12
N GLY A 105 -2.46 0.36 -2.91
CA GLY A 105 -3.09 -0.49 -3.91
C GLY A 105 -4.56 -0.12 -4.15
N MET A 106 -5.30 0.27 -3.11
CA MET A 106 -6.64 0.84 -3.27
C MET A 106 -6.59 2.09 -4.16
N LEU A 107 -5.63 3.00 -3.88
CA LEU A 107 -5.42 4.20 -4.68
C LEU A 107 -5.05 3.86 -6.13
N ALA A 108 -4.22 2.83 -6.35
CA ALA A 108 -3.86 2.37 -7.70
C ALA A 108 -5.07 1.81 -8.47
N ILE A 109 -5.95 1.04 -7.82
CA ILE A 109 -7.21 0.53 -8.40
C ILE A 109 -8.12 1.71 -8.77
N ALA A 110 -8.37 2.62 -7.83
CA ALA A 110 -9.19 3.80 -8.07
C ALA A 110 -8.65 4.64 -9.23
N TYR A 111 -7.34 4.89 -9.25
CA TYR A 111 -6.67 5.63 -10.32
C TYR A 111 -6.85 4.95 -11.69
N ALA A 112 -6.66 3.63 -11.77
CA ALA A 112 -6.81 2.90 -13.03
C ALA A 112 -8.23 2.97 -13.59
N ILE A 113 -9.24 2.90 -12.73
CA ILE A 113 -10.65 2.89 -13.12
C ILE A 113 -11.19 4.31 -13.38
N GLU A 114 -10.91 5.26 -12.47
CA GLU A 114 -11.51 6.61 -12.56
C GLU A 114 -10.79 7.51 -13.57
N LYS A 115 -9.49 7.37 -13.72
CA LYS A 115 -8.73 8.22 -14.64
C LYS A 115 -8.57 7.62 -16.03
N LYS A 116 -8.83 6.32 -16.24
CA LYS A 116 -8.72 5.59 -17.52
C LYS A 116 -7.49 6.02 -18.33
N ASN A 117 -6.34 6.03 -17.68
CA ASN A 117 -5.19 6.79 -18.13
C ASN A 117 -4.27 5.94 -19.01
N ALA A 118 -4.03 6.38 -20.24
CA ALA A 118 -3.07 5.77 -21.19
C ALA A 118 -1.61 5.75 -20.68
N LYS A 119 -1.29 6.47 -19.59
CA LYS A 119 0.04 6.48 -18.99
C LYS A 119 0.36 5.20 -18.21
N LEU A 120 -0.65 4.41 -17.84
CA LEU A 120 -0.45 3.20 -17.05
C LEU A 120 -0.06 2.02 -17.95
N LYS A 121 1.10 1.40 -17.70
CA LYS A 121 1.58 0.21 -18.41
C LYS A 121 1.19 -1.09 -17.70
N SER A 122 1.27 -1.12 -16.39
CA SER A 122 0.78 -2.24 -15.58
C SER A 122 0.52 -1.80 -14.13
N LEU A 123 -0.27 -2.59 -13.43
CA LEU A 123 -0.50 -2.49 -11.98
C LEU A 123 0.25 -3.58 -11.24
N ILE A 124 0.76 -3.25 -10.07
CA ILE A 124 1.23 -4.22 -9.07
C ILE A 124 0.45 -3.95 -7.78
N LEU A 125 -0.42 -4.87 -7.42
CA LEU A 125 -1.32 -4.82 -6.29
C LEU A 125 -0.75 -5.69 -5.18
N SER A 126 -0.01 -5.07 -4.26
CA SER A 126 0.70 -5.76 -3.18
C SER A 126 -0.10 -5.68 -1.90
N SER A 127 -0.55 -6.83 -1.37
CA SER A 127 -1.24 -6.92 -0.08
C SER A 127 -2.33 -5.84 0.08
N THR A 128 -3.25 -5.77 -0.88
CA THR A 128 -4.28 -4.72 -0.98
C THR A 128 -5.69 -5.28 -1.12
N LEU A 129 -6.66 -4.42 -1.37
CA LEU A 129 -8.08 -4.77 -1.44
C LEU A 129 -8.83 -3.96 -2.48
N SER A 130 -9.92 -4.53 -2.99
CA SER A 130 -10.89 -3.86 -3.86
C SER A 130 -12.20 -3.50 -3.15
N SER A 131 -12.37 -3.94 -1.89
CA SER A 131 -13.59 -3.78 -1.10
C SER A 131 -13.26 -3.62 0.38
N ALA A 132 -13.64 -2.48 0.97
CA ALA A 132 -13.49 -2.23 2.40
C ALA A 132 -14.41 -3.15 3.23
N SER A 133 -15.60 -3.45 2.75
CA SER A 133 -16.54 -4.34 3.42
C SER A 133 -16.05 -5.79 3.44
N LEU A 134 -15.50 -6.29 2.32
CA LEU A 134 -14.90 -7.61 2.26
C LEU A 134 -13.66 -7.70 3.16
N TRP A 135 -12.82 -6.68 3.14
CA TRP A 135 -11.66 -6.60 4.04
C TRP A 135 -12.08 -6.72 5.49
N ALA A 136 -12.98 -5.87 5.97
CA ALA A 136 -13.47 -5.90 7.36
C ALA A 136 -14.03 -7.28 7.73
N LYS A 137 -14.84 -7.88 6.86
CA LYS A 137 -15.38 -9.23 7.06
C LYS A 137 -14.29 -10.27 7.24
N GLU A 138 -13.25 -10.24 6.42
CA GLU A 138 -12.14 -11.20 6.50
C GLU A 138 -11.27 -10.95 7.73
N GLN A 139 -11.03 -9.69 8.11
CA GLN A 139 -10.33 -9.37 9.36
C GLN A 139 -11.09 -9.94 10.58
N HIS A 140 -12.40 -9.72 10.67
CA HIS A 140 -13.21 -10.26 11.76
C HIS A 140 -13.24 -11.79 11.75
N ARG A 141 -13.19 -12.41 10.57
CA ARG A 141 -13.06 -13.87 10.47
C ARG A 141 -11.72 -14.34 11.07
N MET A 142 -10.61 -13.66 10.78
CA MET A 142 -9.29 -14.00 11.33
C MET A 142 -9.22 -13.76 12.84
N ILE A 143 -9.78 -12.66 13.32
CA ILE A 143 -9.92 -12.37 14.77
C ILE A 143 -10.69 -13.50 15.46
N GLY A 144 -11.66 -14.11 14.77
CA GLY A 144 -12.40 -15.27 15.29
C GLY A 144 -11.54 -16.50 15.59
N PHE A 145 -10.31 -16.59 15.10
CA PHE A 145 -9.34 -17.66 15.40
C PHE A 145 -8.38 -17.33 16.54
N MET A 146 -8.40 -16.11 17.07
CA MET A 146 -7.65 -15.73 18.25
C MET A 146 -8.24 -16.37 19.53
N SER A 147 -7.52 -16.33 20.63
CA SER A 147 -8.05 -16.77 21.91
C SER A 147 -9.32 -16.00 22.31
N ASP A 148 -10.16 -16.58 23.15
CA ASP A 148 -11.41 -15.94 23.58
C ASP A 148 -11.18 -14.60 24.26
N ASP A 149 -10.13 -14.49 25.08
CA ASP A 149 -9.77 -13.26 25.79
C ASP A 149 -9.33 -12.17 24.82
N GLU A 150 -8.47 -12.48 23.85
CA GLU A 150 -8.02 -11.53 22.84
C GLU A 150 -9.16 -11.09 21.93
N ARG A 151 -10.00 -12.03 21.49
CA ARG A 151 -11.17 -11.70 20.68
C ARG A 151 -12.12 -10.77 21.43
N GLN A 152 -12.39 -11.04 22.71
CA GLN A 152 -13.23 -10.16 23.53
C GLN A 152 -12.59 -8.79 23.72
N ALA A 153 -11.28 -8.72 23.94
CA ALA A 153 -10.55 -7.46 24.05
C ALA A 153 -10.67 -6.62 22.79
N ILE A 154 -10.49 -7.22 21.59
CA ILE A 154 -10.65 -6.53 20.31
C ILE A 154 -12.09 -6.05 20.11
N LEU A 155 -13.08 -6.90 20.37
CA LEU A 155 -14.49 -6.59 20.17
C LEU A 155 -15.07 -5.63 21.22
N SER A 156 -14.34 -5.35 22.31
CA SER A 156 -14.75 -4.36 23.30
C SER A 156 -14.70 -2.93 22.78
N GLU A 157 -13.87 -2.66 21.74
CA GLU A 157 -13.58 -1.33 21.19
C GLU A 157 -13.03 -0.35 22.25
N ASP A 158 -12.53 -0.87 23.39
CA ASP A 158 -11.84 -0.07 24.40
C ASP A 158 -10.37 0.10 24.00
N TYR A 159 -10.15 0.97 23.01
CA TYR A 159 -8.85 1.16 22.33
C TYR A 159 -7.72 1.57 23.29
N ASP A 160 -8.03 2.17 24.44
CA ASP A 160 -7.06 2.62 25.42
C ASP A 160 -6.73 1.53 26.46
N SER A 161 -7.49 0.43 26.53
CA SER A 161 -7.23 -0.64 27.47
C SER A 161 -5.96 -1.42 27.12
N ILE A 162 -5.25 -1.88 28.15
CA ILE A 162 -4.04 -2.71 28.01
C ILE A 162 -4.40 -4.02 27.28
N ALA A 163 -5.58 -4.59 27.56
CA ALA A 163 -6.02 -5.82 26.94
C ALA A 163 -6.23 -5.66 25.44
N TYR A 164 -6.90 -4.57 25.02
CA TYR A 164 -7.07 -4.26 23.60
C TYR A 164 -5.73 -4.05 22.90
N GLN A 165 -4.85 -3.22 23.46
CA GLN A 165 -3.55 -2.92 22.86
C GLN A 165 -2.70 -4.18 22.69
N ALA A 166 -2.65 -5.06 23.70
CA ALA A 166 -1.92 -6.32 23.62
C ALA A 166 -2.51 -7.27 22.55
N ALA A 167 -3.83 -7.40 22.50
CA ALA A 167 -4.51 -8.25 21.52
C ALA A 167 -4.33 -7.71 20.08
N ASN A 168 -4.46 -6.40 19.90
CA ASN A 168 -4.24 -5.76 18.60
C ASN A 168 -2.78 -5.89 18.14
N GLU A 169 -1.80 -5.70 19.04
CA GLU A 169 -0.39 -5.89 18.72
C GLU A 169 -0.12 -7.34 18.29
N HIS A 170 -0.64 -8.32 19.00
CA HIS A 170 -0.50 -9.73 18.64
C HIS A 170 -1.13 -10.01 17.27
N TYR A 171 -2.33 -9.50 17.00
CA TYR A 171 -2.97 -9.61 15.70
C TYR A 171 -2.11 -9.02 14.56
N MET A 172 -1.54 -7.84 14.78
CA MET A 172 -0.65 -7.19 13.82
C MET A 172 0.64 -7.98 13.62
N GLN A 173 1.21 -8.59 14.65
CA GLN A 173 2.37 -9.47 14.54
C GLN A 173 2.08 -10.74 13.73
N LEU A 174 0.88 -11.30 13.86
CA LEU A 174 0.48 -12.49 13.11
C LEU A 174 0.26 -12.20 11.62
N HIS A 175 -0.27 -11.02 11.26
CA HIS A 175 -0.81 -10.77 9.94
C HIS A 175 -0.21 -9.56 9.20
N CYS A 176 0.38 -8.59 9.92
CA CYS A 176 0.93 -7.40 9.31
C CYS A 176 2.46 -7.43 9.22
N ALA A 177 3.14 -7.28 10.33
CA ALA A 177 4.60 -7.22 10.39
C ALA A 177 5.10 -7.36 11.83
N GLY A 178 6.43 -7.52 11.98
CA GLY A 178 7.10 -7.60 13.28
C GLY A 178 7.00 -9.00 13.93
N PRO A 179 7.54 -9.18 15.14
CA PRO A 179 8.45 -8.22 15.74
C PRO A 179 9.69 -8.00 14.87
N PHE A 180 10.18 -6.76 14.84
CA PHE A 180 11.40 -6.43 14.12
C PHE A 180 12.64 -6.73 14.98
N ASP A 181 13.72 -7.12 14.33
CA ASP A 181 14.98 -7.48 14.95
C ASP A 181 16.17 -6.73 14.31
N LYS A 182 17.40 -7.12 14.71
CA LYS A 182 18.64 -6.50 14.21
C LYS A 182 18.90 -6.73 12.71
N ASP A 183 18.28 -7.74 12.12
CA ASP A 183 18.45 -8.10 10.70
C ASP A 183 17.39 -7.42 9.82
N THR A 184 16.38 -6.79 10.44
CA THR A 184 15.38 -5.99 9.73
C THR A 184 16.03 -4.77 9.08
N PRO A 185 15.77 -4.50 7.78
CA PRO A 185 16.34 -3.34 7.10
C PRO A 185 16.04 -2.02 7.83
N GLU A 186 17.07 -1.19 7.99
CA GLU A 186 16.98 0.08 8.73
C GLU A 186 15.84 0.97 8.23
N CYS A 187 15.60 1.02 6.93
CA CYS A 187 14.52 1.82 6.32
C CYS A 187 13.11 1.38 6.78
N VAL A 188 12.94 0.16 7.24
CA VAL A 188 11.66 -0.36 7.79
C VAL A 188 11.45 0.13 9.21
N THR A 189 12.52 0.13 10.02
CA THR A 189 12.48 0.48 11.45
C THR A 189 12.79 1.93 11.75
N ARG A 190 13.31 2.68 10.76
CA ARG A 190 13.65 4.11 10.88
C ARG A 190 12.50 4.91 11.45
N GLU A 191 12.80 5.75 12.44
CA GLU A 191 11.83 6.69 12.98
C GLU A 191 11.29 7.62 11.88
N LYS A 192 9.98 7.79 11.87
CA LYS A 192 9.27 8.56 10.85
C LYS A 192 8.02 9.21 11.43
N LYS A 193 7.62 10.33 10.87
CA LYS A 193 6.38 10.99 11.26
C LYS A 193 5.19 10.34 10.55
N ALA A 194 4.60 9.32 11.17
CA ALA A 194 3.39 8.70 10.65
C ALA A 194 2.22 9.69 10.63
N GLY A 195 1.36 9.57 9.64
CA GLY A 195 0.14 10.37 9.50
C GLY A 195 -1.01 9.77 10.31
N GLN A 196 -0.91 9.76 11.62
CA GLN A 196 -1.95 9.19 12.48
C GLN A 196 -3.32 9.81 12.24
N ARG A 197 -3.37 11.14 12.02
CA ARG A 197 -4.63 11.84 11.76
C ARG A 197 -5.22 11.48 10.39
N SER A 198 -4.38 11.39 9.35
CA SER A 198 -4.81 10.97 8.02
C SER A 198 -5.25 9.50 8.00
N TYR A 199 -4.62 8.63 8.80
CA TYR A 199 -5.05 7.25 8.99
C TYR A 199 -6.43 7.17 9.66
N LEU A 200 -6.58 7.83 10.79
CA LEU A 200 -7.83 7.80 11.57
C LEU A 200 -9.03 8.31 10.77
N ILE A 201 -8.86 9.41 10.05
CA ILE A 201 -9.95 10.02 9.26
C ILE A 201 -10.14 9.28 7.93
N GLY A 202 -9.05 8.85 7.29
CA GLY A 202 -9.11 8.11 6.04
C GLY A 202 -9.68 6.72 6.20
N TRP A 203 -9.10 5.94 7.11
CA TRP A 203 -9.46 4.53 7.31
C TRP A 203 -10.29 4.31 8.59
N GLY A 204 -9.70 4.52 9.74
CA GLY A 204 -10.37 4.28 11.02
C GLY A 204 -9.39 4.02 12.17
N PRO A 205 -9.87 3.52 13.31
CA PRO A 205 -9.04 3.34 14.50
C PRO A 205 -8.04 2.18 14.40
N ASN A 206 -8.28 1.22 13.48
CA ASN A 206 -7.48 0.00 13.32
C ASN A 206 -7.73 -0.63 11.94
N GLU A 207 -7.01 -1.72 11.63
CA GLU A 207 -7.08 -2.39 10.32
C GLU A 207 -8.44 -3.07 10.02
N TYR A 208 -9.20 -3.43 11.02
CA TYR A 208 -10.44 -4.22 10.90
C TYR A 208 -11.73 -3.41 11.07
N THR A 209 -11.61 -2.09 11.34
CA THR A 209 -12.77 -1.21 11.57
C THR A 209 -12.72 0.02 10.66
N PRO A 210 -13.02 -0.12 9.35
CA PRO A 210 -13.03 1.00 8.41
C PRO A 210 -14.24 1.91 8.66
N LEU A 211 -14.03 3.04 9.33
CA LEU A 211 -15.05 4.02 9.66
C LEU A 211 -14.79 5.39 9.01
N GLY A 212 -13.64 5.55 8.39
CA GLY A 212 -13.19 6.81 7.81
C GLY A 212 -13.83 7.13 6.46
N THR A 213 -13.23 8.06 5.74
CA THR A 213 -13.69 8.51 4.41
C THR A 213 -13.60 7.40 3.34
N LEU A 214 -12.80 6.37 3.60
CA LEU A 214 -12.62 5.20 2.72
C LEU A 214 -13.54 4.02 3.06
N LYS A 215 -14.45 4.13 4.05
CA LYS A 215 -15.33 3.04 4.49
C LYS A 215 -16.21 2.45 3.38
N ASP A 216 -16.55 3.27 2.40
CA ASP A 216 -17.40 2.89 1.26
C ASP A 216 -16.56 2.59 -0.01
N PHE A 217 -15.27 2.29 0.14
CA PHE A 217 -14.41 1.90 -0.97
C PHE A 217 -14.83 0.53 -1.51
N GLU A 218 -15.53 0.50 -2.64
CA GLU A 218 -16.08 -0.69 -3.27
C GLU A 218 -15.85 -0.65 -4.79
N TYR A 219 -14.78 -1.30 -5.23
CA TYR A 219 -14.40 -1.39 -6.64
C TYR A 219 -14.47 -2.81 -7.21
N THR A 220 -14.91 -3.79 -6.42
CA THR A 220 -14.90 -5.20 -6.82
C THR A 220 -15.68 -5.43 -8.12
N ASP A 221 -16.89 -4.88 -8.24
CA ASP A 221 -17.71 -5.03 -9.43
C ASP A 221 -17.17 -4.27 -10.65
N ARG A 222 -16.21 -3.37 -10.43
CA ARG A 222 -15.59 -2.53 -11.46
C ARG A 222 -14.17 -2.97 -11.84
N LEU A 223 -13.63 -4.01 -11.22
CA LEU A 223 -12.27 -4.51 -11.52
C LEU A 223 -12.11 -4.89 -13.00
N HIS A 224 -13.18 -5.30 -13.66
CA HIS A 224 -13.20 -5.62 -15.08
C HIS A 224 -12.94 -4.42 -16.01
N GLU A 225 -13.02 -3.18 -15.48
CA GLU A 225 -12.67 -1.94 -16.21
C GLU A 225 -11.15 -1.69 -16.26
N ILE A 226 -10.35 -2.46 -15.53
CA ILE A 226 -8.89 -2.37 -15.57
C ILE A 226 -8.38 -3.08 -16.82
N ASP A 227 -7.97 -2.31 -17.81
CA ASP A 227 -7.53 -2.82 -19.12
C ASP A 227 -6.03 -3.14 -19.19
N VAL A 228 -5.23 -2.69 -18.22
CA VAL A 228 -3.79 -2.94 -18.18
C VAL A 228 -3.47 -4.25 -17.46
N PRO A 229 -2.34 -4.91 -17.80
CA PRO A 229 -1.90 -6.08 -17.07
C PRO A 229 -1.72 -5.79 -15.58
N ALA A 230 -2.14 -6.72 -14.71
CA ALA A 230 -2.01 -6.58 -13.26
C ALA A 230 -1.30 -7.78 -12.63
N LEU A 231 -0.40 -7.49 -11.70
CA LEU A 231 0.21 -8.47 -10.80
C LEU A 231 -0.38 -8.28 -9.41
N ILE A 232 -0.95 -9.34 -8.85
CA ILE A 232 -1.35 -9.39 -7.43
C ILE A 232 -0.27 -10.15 -6.67
N ILE A 233 0.23 -9.60 -5.56
CA ILE A 233 1.14 -10.26 -4.63
C ILE A 233 0.54 -10.18 -3.23
N SER A 234 0.40 -11.32 -2.55
CA SER A 234 -0.08 -11.38 -1.17
C SER A 234 0.55 -12.55 -0.44
N GLY A 235 0.56 -12.50 0.90
CA GLY A 235 1.04 -13.58 1.74
C GLY A 235 -0.06 -14.56 2.15
N THR A 236 0.33 -15.76 2.60
CA THR A 236 -0.62 -16.73 3.16
C THR A 236 -1.12 -16.32 4.55
N ASN A 237 -0.35 -15.50 5.26
CA ASN A 237 -0.65 -15.01 6.62
C ASN A 237 -1.00 -13.51 6.65
N ASP A 238 -1.27 -12.94 5.49
CA ASP A 238 -1.47 -11.51 5.24
C ASP A 238 -2.84 -11.02 5.78
N LEU A 239 -2.92 -9.73 6.14
CA LEU A 239 -4.19 -9.01 6.29
C LEU A 239 -5.01 -9.07 5.00
N CYS A 240 -4.34 -8.94 3.83
CA CYS A 240 -4.93 -9.26 2.53
C CYS A 240 -5.07 -10.77 2.39
N THR A 241 -6.11 -11.34 2.99
CA THR A 241 -6.31 -12.80 2.97
C THR A 241 -6.32 -13.34 1.54
N PRO A 242 -6.02 -14.65 1.33
CA PRO A 242 -6.14 -15.25 0.02
C PRO A 242 -7.51 -15.05 -0.66
N LEU A 243 -8.59 -14.89 0.11
CA LEU A 243 -9.91 -14.57 -0.45
C LEU A 243 -9.95 -13.14 -1.00
N VAL A 244 -9.42 -12.17 -0.27
CA VAL A 244 -9.35 -10.77 -0.72
C VAL A 244 -8.49 -10.67 -2.00
N ALA A 245 -7.30 -11.27 -2.00
CA ALA A 245 -6.42 -11.29 -3.16
C ALA A 245 -7.07 -12.01 -4.37
N LYS A 246 -7.73 -13.15 -4.12
CA LYS A 246 -8.42 -13.90 -5.17
C LYS A 246 -9.56 -13.11 -5.81
N THR A 247 -10.27 -12.31 -5.04
CA THR A 247 -11.34 -11.44 -5.57
C THR A 247 -10.80 -10.47 -6.62
N MET A 248 -9.63 -9.86 -6.37
CA MET A 248 -8.98 -9.01 -7.36
C MET A 248 -8.48 -9.80 -8.58
N TYR A 249 -7.90 -10.98 -8.35
CA TYR A 249 -7.44 -11.86 -9.42
C TYR A 249 -8.57 -12.30 -10.35
N ASP A 250 -9.71 -12.68 -9.79
CA ASP A 250 -10.88 -13.12 -10.55
C ASP A 250 -11.54 -11.94 -11.30
N GLY A 251 -11.48 -10.72 -10.74
CA GLY A 251 -12.11 -9.53 -11.32
C GLY A 251 -11.31 -8.84 -12.41
N ILE A 252 -9.97 -8.94 -12.39
CA ILE A 252 -9.09 -8.29 -13.37
C ILE A 252 -8.73 -9.28 -14.49
N LYS A 253 -9.23 -9.04 -15.69
CA LYS A 253 -9.13 -9.96 -16.82
C LYS A 253 -7.71 -10.39 -17.20
N ASN A 254 -6.75 -9.46 -17.15
CA ASN A 254 -5.35 -9.73 -17.50
C ASN A 254 -4.48 -9.63 -16.26
N SER A 255 -4.63 -10.60 -15.34
CA SER A 255 -3.92 -10.60 -14.07
C SER A 255 -3.13 -11.89 -13.86
N LYS A 256 -2.09 -11.78 -13.02
CA LYS A 256 -1.37 -12.90 -12.38
C LYS A 256 -1.40 -12.72 -10.88
N TRP A 257 -1.38 -13.82 -10.15
CA TRP A 257 -1.34 -13.78 -8.69
C TRP A 257 -0.21 -14.67 -8.15
N TYR A 258 0.66 -14.08 -7.33
CA TYR A 258 1.65 -14.79 -6.53
C TYR A 258 1.23 -14.78 -5.07
N LEU A 259 0.85 -15.96 -4.56
CA LEU A 259 0.60 -16.17 -3.13
C LEU A 259 1.91 -16.62 -2.48
N MET A 260 2.51 -15.74 -1.66
CA MET A 260 3.80 -15.96 -1.03
C MET A 260 3.64 -16.77 0.27
N PRO A 261 4.25 -17.97 0.36
CA PRO A 261 4.12 -18.82 1.55
C PRO A 261 4.68 -18.16 2.80
N ALA A 262 3.97 -18.26 3.92
CA ALA A 262 4.33 -17.73 5.25
C ALA A 262 4.52 -16.21 5.34
N CYS A 263 4.42 -15.48 4.24
CA CYS A 263 4.50 -14.02 4.25
C CYS A 263 3.22 -13.39 4.81
N ARG A 264 3.40 -12.23 5.43
CA ARG A 264 2.37 -11.36 5.98
C ARG A 264 2.18 -10.13 5.08
N HIS A 265 1.58 -9.08 5.62
CA HIS A 265 1.23 -7.85 4.88
C HIS A 265 2.43 -7.11 4.27
N MET A 266 3.61 -7.29 4.83
CA MET A 266 4.85 -6.75 4.28
C MET A 266 5.68 -7.86 3.59
N CYS A 267 5.11 -8.52 2.57
CA CYS A 267 5.75 -9.61 1.83
C CYS A 267 7.17 -9.27 1.35
N PHE A 268 7.40 -8.01 0.96
CA PHE A 268 8.70 -7.50 0.51
C PHE A 268 9.74 -7.37 1.64
N VAL A 269 9.33 -7.54 2.89
CA VAL A 269 10.22 -7.65 4.06
C VAL A 269 10.35 -9.10 4.49
N ASP A 270 9.23 -9.84 4.55
CA ASP A 270 9.20 -11.23 5.03
C ASP A 270 10.00 -12.17 4.11
N ASP A 271 9.89 -12.02 2.78
CA ASP A 271 10.70 -12.74 1.79
C ASP A 271 11.07 -11.79 0.63
N HIS A 272 12.04 -10.93 0.94
CA HIS A 272 12.52 -9.89 0.03
C HIS A 272 13.00 -10.44 -1.31
N ASP A 273 13.76 -11.52 -1.31
CA ASP A 273 14.38 -12.04 -2.52
C ASP A 273 13.35 -12.61 -3.49
N THR A 274 12.42 -13.41 -2.99
CA THR A 274 11.31 -13.95 -3.79
C THR A 274 10.39 -12.82 -4.28
N TYR A 275 10.07 -11.84 -3.44
CA TYR A 275 9.26 -10.68 -3.84
C TYR A 275 9.94 -9.89 -4.96
N CYS A 276 11.21 -9.53 -4.78
CA CYS A 276 11.96 -8.78 -5.78
C CYS A 276 12.15 -9.57 -7.08
N GLN A 277 12.30 -10.89 -7.03
CA GLN A 277 12.41 -11.71 -8.24
C GLN A 277 11.09 -11.71 -9.01
N ASN A 278 9.95 -11.95 -8.34
CA ASN A 278 8.63 -11.91 -8.95
C ASN A 278 8.34 -10.53 -9.59
N LEU A 279 8.72 -9.46 -8.91
CA LEU A 279 8.55 -8.10 -9.41
C LEU A 279 9.42 -7.82 -10.66
N LYS A 280 10.68 -8.27 -10.68
CA LYS A 280 11.58 -8.15 -11.85
C LYS A 280 11.04 -8.93 -13.04
N ASP A 281 10.60 -10.17 -12.82
CA ASP A 281 10.07 -11.04 -13.88
C ASP A 281 8.77 -10.45 -14.46
N TRP A 282 7.92 -9.92 -13.59
CA TRP A 282 6.71 -9.21 -14.03
C TRP A 282 7.05 -8.00 -14.90
N LEU A 283 7.88 -7.09 -14.39
CA LEU A 283 8.26 -5.87 -15.09
C LEU A 283 8.93 -6.16 -16.44
N ALA A 284 9.71 -7.24 -16.55
CA ALA A 284 10.29 -7.68 -17.81
C ALA A 284 9.24 -8.24 -18.80
N SER A 285 8.15 -8.80 -18.30
CA SER A 285 7.09 -9.41 -19.14
C SER A 285 6.11 -8.39 -19.72
N VAL A 286 6.05 -7.17 -19.17
CA VAL A 286 5.07 -6.12 -19.54
C VAL A 286 5.73 -4.80 -19.98
N GLU A 287 7.03 -4.82 -20.28
CA GLU A 287 7.82 -3.65 -20.73
C GLU A 287 7.36 -3.10 -22.08
#